data_567b6a9e569bee3d8cf62b907130a051
#
_entry.id   567b6a9e569bee3d8cf62b907130a051
#
_cell.length_a   1.000
_cell.length_b   1.000
_cell.length_c   1.000
_cell.angle_alpha   90.00
_cell.angle_beta   90.00
_cell.angle_gamma   90.00
#
_symmetry.space_group_name_H-M   'P 1'
#
loop_
_entity.id
_entity.type
_entity.pdbx_description
1 polymer ?
#
loop_
_entity_poly.entity_id
_entity_poly.type
_entity_poly.pdbx_seq_one_letter_code
_entity_poly.pdbx_strand_id
1 'polypeptide(L)'
;GSDGCGSGCEGGYYRVTPFAENSISLEAPETDEDFYECAVAFGTFISDLADYPAETLHETIPNFHNTADRYRIFHETLERAKADPQLAPRVDEAADMIAFALEREAEAGRLQAMRDSGELPTRVTHNDTKLNNVLLDADTRKLMYVIDLDTVMPGLSLYDYGDCVRFGASTAAEDEKDLSKVGLDLHLFEVFTKGFAKGCRDLTPKEAEMLPLGVKTITLEL
;
A
#
# COMPACT_ATOMS: atom_id res chain seq x y z
N GLY A 1 -7.69 32.41 7.79
CA GLY A 1 -7.29 33.66 8.45
C GLY A 1 -5.80 33.63 8.69
N SER A 2 -5.05 34.31 7.84
CA SER A 2 -3.65 34.64 8.03
C SER A 2 -3.55 35.71 9.08
N ASP A 3 -3.12 35.38 10.30
CA ASP A 3 -2.51 36.40 11.17
C ASP A 3 -2.07 35.74 12.47
N GLY A 4 -0.76 35.65 12.65
CA GLY A 4 -0.21 35.25 13.95
C GLY A 4 1.08 34.45 13.94
N CYS A 5 1.96 34.65 12.97
CA CYS A 5 3.33 34.15 13.11
C CYS A 5 4.20 35.26 13.69
N GLY A 6 4.58 35.14 14.97
CA GLY A 6 5.55 36.02 15.61
C GLY A 6 6.91 35.89 14.90
N SER A 7 7.63 37.02 14.84
CA SER A 7 8.96 37.14 14.24
C SER A 7 9.95 36.14 14.87
N GLY A 8 10.22 35.03 14.20
CA GLY A 8 11.19 34.05 14.62
C GLY A 8 10.97 32.62 14.14
N CYS A 9 9.86 32.31 13.47
CA CYS A 9 9.67 30.98 12.87
C CYS A 9 10.16 30.98 11.42
N GLU A 10 11.15 30.16 11.09
CA GLU A 10 11.38 29.77 9.71
C GLU A 10 10.05 29.26 9.14
N GLY A 11 9.61 29.81 7.99
CA GLY A 11 8.30 29.53 7.43
C GLY A 11 8.13 28.06 7.09
N GLY A 12 7.36 27.35 7.91
CA GLY A 12 6.94 25.97 7.71
C GLY A 12 5.42 25.89 7.57
N TYR A 13 4.94 24.84 6.92
CA TYR A 13 3.52 24.52 6.88
C TYR A 13 3.18 23.56 8.01
N TYR A 14 2.13 23.87 8.75
CA TYR A 14 1.68 23.06 9.87
C TYR A 14 0.21 22.70 9.69
N ARG A 15 -0.12 21.43 9.94
CA ARG A 15 -1.50 20.94 9.98
C ARG A 15 -1.85 20.56 11.42
N VAL A 16 -2.99 21.01 11.88
CA VAL A 16 -3.52 20.65 13.21
C VAL A 16 -4.90 20.04 13.01
N THR A 17 -5.08 18.83 13.50
CA THR A 17 -6.35 18.12 13.49
C THR A 17 -6.85 17.88 14.91
N PRO A 18 -8.18 17.75 15.13
CA PRO A 18 -8.69 17.30 16.42
C PRO A 18 -8.10 15.94 16.81
N PHE A 19 -7.80 15.78 18.09
CA PHE A 19 -7.40 14.47 18.61
C PHE A 19 -8.62 13.53 18.66
N ALA A 20 -8.46 12.30 18.20
CA ALA A 20 -9.51 11.29 18.26
C ALA A 20 -9.51 10.65 19.67
N GLU A 21 -10.40 11.13 20.56
CA GLU A 21 -10.54 10.59 21.91
C GLU A 21 -11.09 9.16 21.85
N ASN A 22 -10.72 8.34 22.85
CA ASN A 22 -11.14 6.94 22.96
C ASN A 22 -10.84 6.07 21.74
N SER A 23 -9.77 6.39 20.99
CA SER A 23 -9.34 5.60 19.85
C SER A 23 -8.11 4.75 20.16
N ILE A 24 -8.01 3.62 19.46
CA ILE A 24 -6.82 2.76 19.44
C ILE A 24 -6.34 2.59 18.02
N SER A 25 -5.03 2.41 17.86
CA SER A 25 -4.36 2.02 16.64
C SER A 25 -3.64 0.70 16.89
N LEU A 26 -3.66 -0.22 15.92
CA LEU A 26 -3.12 -1.56 16.06
C LEU A 26 -1.96 -1.78 15.09
N GLU A 27 -0.86 -2.37 15.57
CA GLU A 27 0.27 -2.79 14.72
C GLU A 27 0.02 -4.13 14.03
N ALA A 28 -0.82 -4.97 14.63
CA ALA A 28 -1.25 -6.25 14.05
C ALA A 28 -2.69 -6.53 14.48
N PRO A 29 -3.47 -7.31 13.70
CA PRO A 29 -4.82 -7.67 14.12
C PRO A 29 -4.77 -8.56 15.37
N GLU A 30 -5.51 -8.18 16.41
CA GLU A 30 -5.67 -8.98 17.61
C GLU A 30 -6.84 -9.97 17.49
N THR A 31 -7.80 -9.62 16.61
CA THR A 31 -8.98 -10.43 16.29
C THR A 31 -9.30 -10.35 14.80
N ASP A 32 -10.07 -11.33 14.29
CA ASP A 32 -10.60 -11.29 12.93
C ASP A 32 -11.40 -10.02 12.64
N GLU A 33 -12.17 -9.56 13.62
CA GLU A 33 -13.01 -8.38 13.49
C GLU A 33 -12.18 -7.10 13.30
N ASP A 34 -11.04 -6.98 13.95
CA ASP A 34 -10.14 -5.83 13.77
C ASP A 34 -9.65 -5.73 12.32
N PHE A 35 -9.25 -6.87 11.76
CA PHE A 35 -8.76 -6.91 10.39
C PHE A 35 -9.88 -6.73 9.37
N TYR A 36 -11.07 -7.24 9.68
CA TYR A 36 -12.28 -6.98 8.89
C TYR A 36 -12.66 -5.50 8.90
N GLU A 37 -12.70 -4.84 10.06
CA GLU A 37 -13.03 -3.41 10.18
C GLU A 37 -11.98 -2.54 9.46
N CYS A 38 -10.70 -2.90 9.54
CA CYS A 38 -9.64 -2.25 8.78
C CYS A 38 -9.89 -2.36 7.27
N ALA A 39 -10.26 -3.54 6.79
CA ALA A 39 -10.58 -3.77 5.39
C ALA A 39 -11.80 -2.96 4.93
N VAL A 40 -12.86 -2.91 5.77
CA VAL A 40 -14.03 -2.07 5.52
C VAL A 40 -13.64 -0.60 5.47
N ALA A 41 -12.72 -0.15 6.35
CA ALA A 41 -12.25 1.23 6.39
C ALA A 41 -11.62 1.66 5.06
N PHE A 42 -10.63 0.94 4.58
CA PHE A 42 -9.95 1.29 3.32
C PHE A 42 -10.84 1.09 2.09
N GLY A 43 -11.68 0.05 2.07
CA GLY A 43 -12.68 -0.10 1.01
C GLY A 43 -13.68 1.05 0.97
N THR A 44 -14.15 1.51 2.13
CA THR A 44 -15.07 2.65 2.26
C THR A 44 -14.38 3.95 1.85
N PHE A 45 -13.13 4.17 2.26
CA PHE A 45 -12.34 5.32 1.85
C PHE A 45 -12.29 5.47 0.33
N ILE A 46 -12.01 4.39 -0.40
CA ILE A 46 -11.99 4.38 -1.87
C ILE A 46 -13.37 4.70 -2.45
N SER A 47 -14.44 4.06 -1.91
CA SER A 47 -15.80 4.28 -2.41
C SER A 47 -16.36 5.67 -2.10
N ASP A 48 -16.04 6.24 -0.95
CA ASP A 48 -16.53 7.57 -0.57
C ASP A 48 -15.85 8.69 -1.39
N LEU A 49 -14.72 8.39 -2.02
CA LEU A 49 -14.00 9.28 -2.92
C LEU A 49 -14.16 8.89 -4.41
N ALA A 50 -15.06 7.97 -4.74
CA ALA A 50 -15.21 7.44 -6.11
C ALA A 50 -15.68 8.48 -7.13
N ASP A 51 -16.38 9.53 -6.70
CA ASP A 51 -16.82 10.65 -7.53
C ASP A 51 -15.79 11.79 -7.62
N TYR A 52 -14.70 11.71 -6.85
CA TYR A 52 -13.62 12.69 -6.93
C TYR A 52 -12.74 12.40 -8.16
N PRO A 53 -12.44 13.41 -9.00
CA PRO A 53 -11.59 13.21 -10.18
C PRO A 53 -10.14 12.99 -9.75
N ALA A 54 -9.74 11.73 -9.62
CA ALA A 54 -8.44 11.31 -9.09
C ALA A 54 -7.25 11.97 -9.80
N GLU A 55 -7.37 12.22 -11.11
CA GLU A 55 -6.36 12.89 -11.93
C GLU A 55 -6.06 14.34 -11.54
N THR A 56 -6.89 14.94 -10.70
CA THR A 56 -6.67 16.30 -10.17
C THR A 56 -5.79 16.33 -8.94
N LEU A 57 -5.54 15.17 -8.33
CA LEU A 57 -4.63 15.05 -7.20
C LEU A 57 -3.17 15.19 -7.66
N HIS A 58 -2.35 15.78 -6.80
CA HIS A 58 -0.92 15.82 -7.01
C HIS A 58 -0.27 14.50 -6.59
N GLU A 59 0.61 13.97 -7.42
CA GLU A 59 1.51 12.89 -7.00
C GLU A 59 2.57 13.48 -6.07
N THR A 60 2.37 13.33 -4.77
CA THR A 60 3.33 13.78 -3.74
C THR A 60 4.62 12.98 -3.78
N ILE A 61 4.54 11.72 -4.19
CA ILE A 61 5.67 10.83 -4.46
C ILE A 61 5.51 10.29 -5.89
N PRO A 62 6.21 10.88 -6.88
CA PRO A 62 6.09 10.44 -8.28
C PRO A 62 6.44 8.96 -8.46
N ASN A 63 5.63 8.24 -9.23
CA ASN A 63 5.79 6.80 -9.52
C ASN A 63 5.79 5.91 -8.26
N PHE A 64 5.09 6.29 -7.20
CA PHE A 64 5.16 5.62 -5.90
C PHE A 64 4.91 4.10 -6.00
N HIS A 65 3.83 3.67 -6.65
CA HIS A 65 3.51 2.26 -6.92
C HIS A 65 3.58 1.92 -8.42
N ASN A 66 4.55 2.48 -9.13
CA ASN A 66 4.80 2.12 -10.51
C ASN A 66 5.87 1.02 -10.60
N THR A 67 5.46 -0.23 -10.44
CA THR A 67 6.36 -1.38 -10.45
C THR A 67 7.13 -1.51 -11.76
N ALA A 68 6.55 -1.12 -12.91
CA ALA A 68 7.25 -1.12 -14.19
C ALA A 68 8.43 -0.13 -14.19
N ASP A 69 8.26 1.08 -13.63
CA ASP A 69 9.36 2.05 -13.52
C ASP A 69 10.42 1.59 -12.50
N ARG A 70 10.01 0.93 -11.41
CA ARG A 70 10.95 0.31 -10.46
C ARG A 70 11.82 -0.75 -11.12
N TYR A 71 11.26 -1.61 -12.02
CA TYR A 71 12.05 -2.56 -12.79
C TYR A 71 12.99 -1.89 -13.77
N ARG A 72 12.59 -0.81 -14.43
CA ARG A 72 13.49 -0.01 -15.28
C ARG A 72 14.69 0.49 -14.47
N ILE A 73 14.44 1.09 -13.29
CA ILE A 73 15.50 1.57 -12.39
C ILE A 73 16.36 0.39 -11.88
N PHE A 74 15.75 -0.75 -11.60
CA PHE A 74 16.45 -1.95 -11.17
C PHE A 74 17.43 -2.43 -12.25
N HIS A 75 17.01 -2.54 -13.51
CA HIS A 75 17.88 -2.92 -14.64
C HIS A 75 19.05 -1.94 -14.79
N GLU A 76 18.78 -0.64 -14.82
CA GLU A 76 19.82 0.39 -14.93
C GLU A 76 20.84 0.31 -13.78
N THR A 77 20.34 0.07 -12.57
CA THR A 77 21.18 -0.05 -11.37
C THR A 77 22.01 -1.33 -11.41
N LEU A 78 21.43 -2.43 -11.83
CA LEU A 78 22.10 -3.72 -11.97
C LEU A 78 23.24 -3.64 -13.00
N GLU A 79 23.02 -3.03 -14.16
CA GLU A 79 24.07 -2.87 -15.17
C GLU A 79 25.21 -1.96 -14.69
N ARG A 80 24.91 -0.89 -13.95
CA ARG A 80 25.92 -0.05 -13.32
C ARG A 80 26.73 -0.81 -12.26
N ALA A 81 26.05 -1.61 -11.44
CA ALA A 81 26.69 -2.39 -10.39
C ALA A 81 27.59 -3.49 -10.95
N LYS A 82 27.20 -4.16 -12.04
CA LYS A 82 28.06 -5.14 -12.75
C LYS A 82 29.32 -4.51 -13.34
N ALA A 83 29.23 -3.27 -13.80
CA ALA A 83 30.37 -2.55 -14.38
C ALA A 83 31.34 -1.97 -13.33
N ASP A 84 30.93 -1.86 -12.07
CA ASP A 84 31.73 -1.33 -10.97
C ASP A 84 32.47 -2.46 -10.24
N PRO A 85 33.84 -2.49 -10.27
CA PRO A 85 34.61 -3.54 -9.60
C PRO A 85 34.39 -3.65 -8.08
N GLN A 86 33.88 -2.61 -7.43
CA GLN A 86 33.58 -2.63 -6.00
C GLN A 86 32.21 -3.24 -5.71
N LEU A 87 31.26 -3.12 -6.65
CA LEU A 87 29.88 -3.60 -6.51
C LEU A 87 29.64 -4.98 -7.16
N ALA A 88 30.42 -5.33 -8.20
CA ALA A 88 30.26 -6.59 -8.92
C ALA A 88 30.25 -7.83 -8.00
N PRO A 89 31.09 -7.97 -6.96
CA PRO A 89 31.01 -9.10 -6.05
C PRO A 89 29.69 -9.19 -5.29
N ARG A 90 29.06 -8.05 -4.97
CA ARG A 90 27.74 -8.02 -4.31
C ARG A 90 26.60 -8.44 -5.25
N VAL A 91 26.75 -8.18 -6.55
CA VAL A 91 25.81 -8.68 -7.57
C VAL A 91 25.88 -10.19 -7.64
N ASP A 92 27.08 -10.78 -7.59
CA ASP A 92 27.28 -12.22 -7.58
C ASP A 92 26.68 -12.86 -6.31
N GLU A 93 26.87 -12.25 -5.15
CA GLU A 93 26.28 -12.70 -3.87
C GLU A 93 24.75 -12.65 -3.88
N ALA A 94 24.15 -11.70 -4.60
CA ALA A 94 22.69 -11.51 -4.71
C ALA A 94 22.07 -12.21 -5.94
N ALA A 95 22.82 -13.04 -6.67
CA ALA A 95 22.39 -13.57 -7.95
C ALA A 95 21.05 -14.30 -7.90
N ASP A 96 20.79 -15.11 -6.86
CA ASP A 96 19.53 -15.84 -6.72
C ASP A 96 18.33 -14.87 -6.48
N MET A 97 18.53 -13.84 -5.69
CA MET A 97 17.50 -12.82 -5.43
C MET A 97 17.21 -11.99 -6.68
N ILE A 98 18.26 -11.64 -7.42
CA ILE A 98 18.15 -10.93 -8.70
C ILE A 98 17.38 -11.79 -9.70
N ALA A 99 17.71 -13.08 -9.84
CA ALA A 99 16.99 -14.00 -10.70
C ALA A 99 15.52 -14.13 -10.29
N PHE A 100 15.22 -14.27 -9.01
CA PHE A 100 13.86 -14.31 -8.46
C PHE A 100 13.05 -13.09 -8.85
N ALA A 101 13.62 -11.88 -8.74
CA ALA A 101 12.95 -10.64 -9.13
C ALA A 101 12.70 -10.59 -10.64
N LEU A 102 13.72 -10.87 -11.46
CA LEU A 102 13.63 -10.82 -12.93
C LEU A 102 12.61 -11.81 -13.50
N GLU A 103 12.48 -13.01 -12.93
CA GLU A 103 11.47 -14.00 -13.33
C GLU A 103 10.02 -13.50 -13.14
N ARG A 104 9.81 -12.53 -12.26
CA ARG A 104 8.49 -11.98 -11.91
C ARG A 104 8.16 -10.65 -12.58
N GLU A 105 9.09 -10.08 -13.32
CA GLU A 105 8.94 -8.77 -13.95
C GLU A 105 7.67 -8.65 -14.80
N ALA A 106 7.41 -9.65 -15.65
CA ALA A 106 6.24 -9.64 -16.51
C ALA A 106 4.91 -9.69 -15.74
N GLU A 107 4.85 -10.43 -14.64
CA GLU A 107 3.67 -10.50 -13.77
C GLU A 107 3.50 -9.19 -13.00
N ALA A 108 4.59 -8.67 -12.44
CA ALA A 108 4.60 -7.45 -11.64
C ALA A 108 4.22 -6.18 -12.44
N GLY A 109 4.64 -6.09 -13.70
CA GLY A 109 4.28 -4.99 -14.59
C GLY A 109 2.83 -5.02 -15.10
N ARG A 110 2.11 -6.12 -14.88
CA ARG A 110 0.79 -6.35 -15.47
C ARG A 110 -0.27 -5.36 -14.98
N LEU A 111 -0.29 -5.03 -13.69
CA LEU A 111 -1.27 -4.08 -13.13
C LEU A 111 -1.10 -2.68 -13.71
N GLN A 112 0.15 -2.22 -13.85
CA GLN A 112 0.43 -0.94 -14.49
C GLN A 112 -0.02 -0.93 -15.94
N ALA A 113 0.26 -1.98 -16.71
CA ALA A 113 -0.21 -2.11 -18.09
C ALA A 113 -1.75 -2.08 -18.21
N MET A 114 -2.46 -2.71 -17.28
CA MET A 114 -3.93 -2.69 -17.23
C MET A 114 -4.49 -1.31 -16.84
N ARG A 115 -3.80 -0.57 -15.97
CA ARG A 115 -4.12 0.83 -15.69
C ARG A 115 -3.94 1.69 -16.94
N ASP A 116 -2.81 1.57 -17.62
CA ASP A 116 -2.46 2.37 -18.78
C ASP A 116 -3.39 2.08 -19.98
N SER A 117 -3.88 0.84 -20.11
CA SER A 117 -4.87 0.45 -21.13
C SER A 117 -6.32 0.83 -20.78
N GLY A 118 -6.58 1.24 -19.52
CA GLY A 118 -7.92 1.55 -19.03
C GLY A 118 -8.76 0.32 -18.65
N GLU A 119 -8.16 -0.87 -18.58
CA GLU A 119 -8.85 -2.07 -18.06
C GLU A 119 -9.13 -1.98 -16.56
N LEU A 120 -8.24 -1.31 -15.81
CA LEU A 120 -8.42 -1.00 -14.41
C LEU A 120 -8.64 0.50 -14.22
N PRO A 121 -9.64 0.91 -13.45
CA PRO A 121 -9.87 2.33 -13.18
C PRO A 121 -8.78 2.90 -12.27
N THR A 122 -8.36 4.14 -12.54
CA THR A 122 -7.61 4.92 -11.57
C THR A 122 -8.57 5.49 -10.54
N ARG A 123 -8.24 5.32 -9.26
CA ARG A 123 -9.04 5.78 -8.13
C ARG A 123 -8.23 6.72 -7.24
N VAL A 124 -8.89 7.39 -6.30
CA VAL A 124 -8.22 7.98 -5.15
C VAL A 124 -7.86 6.84 -4.20
N THR A 125 -6.56 6.64 -3.97
CA THR A 125 -6.04 5.57 -3.12
C THR A 125 -5.23 6.14 -1.96
N HIS A 126 -5.19 5.42 -0.86
CA HIS A 126 -4.44 5.82 0.33
C HIS A 126 -2.93 5.60 0.15
N ASN A 127 -2.55 4.48 -0.47
CA ASN A 127 -1.18 4.06 -0.82
C ASN A 127 -0.23 3.77 0.36
N ASP A 128 -0.74 3.77 1.60
CA ASP A 128 -0.04 3.31 2.81
C ASP A 128 -1.06 2.69 3.76
N THR A 129 -1.61 1.55 3.35
CA THR A 129 -2.79 0.94 4.00
C THR A 129 -2.40 -0.02 5.12
N LYS A 130 -1.56 0.45 6.02
CA LYS A 130 -1.21 -0.30 7.22
C LYS A 130 -2.34 -0.27 8.25
N LEU A 131 -2.45 -1.31 9.06
CA LEU A 131 -3.45 -1.42 10.10
C LEU A 131 -3.41 -0.23 11.08
N ASN A 132 -2.23 0.28 11.38
CA ASN A 132 -2.03 1.42 12.28
C ASN A 132 -2.47 2.77 11.68
N ASN A 133 -2.83 2.83 10.40
CA ASN A 133 -3.44 3.98 9.76
C ASN A 133 -4.98 3.97 9.84
N VAL A 134 -5.54 3.04 10.64
CA VAL A 134 -6.96 3.00 10.99
C VAL A 134 -7.10 3.19 12.49
N LEU A 135 -7.94 4.15 12.90
CA LEU A 135 -8.33 4.32 14.30
C LEU A 135 -9.65 3.62 14.55
N LEU A 136 -9.64 2.72 15.52
CA LEU A 136 -10.82 2.02 16.02
C LEU A 136 -11.24 2.61 17.37
N ASP A 137 -12.53 2.61 17.64
CA ASP A 137 -13.06 2.93 18.97
C ASP A 137 -12.59 1.90 19.99
N ALA A 138 -12.01 2.35 21.10
CA ALA A 138 -11.37 1.47 22.09
C ALA A 138 -12.34 0.49 22.77
N ASP A 139 -13.62 0.85 22.89
CA ASP A 139 -14.64 0.05 23.57
C ASP A 139 -15.35 -0.91 22.61
N THR A 140 -15.70 -0.43 21.41
CA THR A 140 -16.53 -1.18 20.45
C THR A 140 -15.71 -1.83 19.32
N ARG A 141 -14.45 -1.47 19.16
CA ARG A 141 -13.54 -1.94 18.09
C ARG A 141 -14.04 -1.60 16.69
N LYS A 142 -14.94 -0.62 16.56
CA LYS A 142 -15.48 -0.18 15.28
C LYS A 142 -14.65 0.93 14.67
N LEU A 143 -14.65 1.00 13.34
CA LEU A 143 -13.98 2.06 12.60
C LEU A 143 -14.39 3.45 13.09
N MET A 144 -13.42 4.30 13.35
CA MET A 144 -13.59 5.74 13.59
C MET A 144 -13.03 6.58 12.45
N TYR A 145 -11.75 6.41 12.13
CA TYR A 145 -11.06 7.26 11.15
C TYR A 145 -9.99 6.47 10.39
N VAL A 146 -9.78 6.85 9.12
CA VAL A 146 -8.55 6.58 8.36
C VAL A 146 -7.65 7.82 8.51
N ILE A 147 -6.39 7.60 8.82
CA ILE A 147 -5.41 8.66 9.12
C ILE A 147 -4.18 8.54 8.23
N ASP A 148 -3.22 9.47 8.36
CA ASP A 148 -1.98 9.53 7.59
C ASP A 148 -2.22 9.65 6.08
N LEU A 149 -2.91 10.71 5.70
CA LEU A 149 -3.36 10.96 4.32
C LEU A 149 -2.28 11.58 3.41
N ASP A 150 -1.01 11.55 3.80
CA ASP A 150 0.07 12.23 3.08
C ASP A 150 0.43 11.53 1.76
N THR A 151 0.07 10.25 1.62
CA THR A 151 0.27 9.43 0.43
C THR A 151 -0.98 9.29 -0.45
N VAL A 152 -2.05 10.04 -0.15
CA VAL A 152 -3.28 9.99 -0.96
C VAL A 152 -3.02 10.56 -2.35
N MET A 153 -3.07 9.69 -3.35
CA MET A 153 -2.73 9.98 -4.74
C MET A 153 -3.61 9.15 -5.69
N PRO A 154 -3.57 9.44 -7.02
CA PRO A 154 -4.19 8.56 -8.01
C PRO A 154 -3.50 7.18 -8.03
N GLY A 155 -4.25 6.10 -7.84
CA GLY A 155 -3.70 4.75 -7.82
C GLY A 155 -4.70 3.68 -8.23
N LEU A 156 -4.35 2.43 -7.96
CA LEU A 156 -5.22 1.28 -8.12
C LEU A 156 -5.70 0.80 -6.74
N SER A 157 -6.99 0.52 -6.60
CA SER A 157 -7.56 -0.10 -5.39
C SER A 157 -6.84 -1.39 -4.97
N LEU A 158 -6.21 -2.06 -5.94
CA LEU A 158 -5.43 -3.27 -5.75
C LEU A 158 -4.14 -3.05 -4.97
N TYR A 159 -3.56 -1.84 -5.03
CA TYR A 159 -2.38 -1.51 -4.24
C TYR A 159 -2.73 -1.34 -2.77
N ASP A 160 -3.81 -0.61 -2.46
CA ASP A 160 -4.32 -0.47 -1.10
C ASP A 160 -4.72 -1.83 -0.50
N TYR A 161 -5.44 -2.64 -1.28
CA TYR A 161 -5.77 -4.00 -0.86
C TYR A 161 -4.52 -4.84 -0.61
N GLY A 162 -3.57 -4.81 -1.56
CA GLY A 162 -2.37 -5.62 -1.55
C GLY A 162 -1.44 -5.30 -0.38
N ASP A 163 -1.24 -4.03 -0.09
CA ASP A 163 -0.36 -3.58 0.99
C ASP A 163 -0.90 -3.99 2.37
N CYS A 164 -2.20 -3.78 2.60
CA CYS A 164 -2.80 -4.18 3.86
C CYS A 164 -2.77 -5.71 4.09
N VAL A 165 -3.01 -6.50 3.03
CA VAL A 165 -2.91 -7.98 3.12
C VAL A 165 -1.46 -8.41 3.35
N ARG A 166 -0.50 -7.81 2.63
CA ARG A 166 0.93 -8.08 2.82
C ARG A 166 1.36 -7.87 4.27
N PHE A 167 0.93 -6.77 4.85
CA PHE A 167 1.27 -6.39 6.22
C PHE A 167 0.49 -7.21 7.26
N GLY A 168 -0.84 -7.25 7.17
CA GLY A 168 -1.70 -7.76 8.22
C GLY A 168 -1.99 -9.27 8.17
N ALA A 169 -1.82 -9.94 7.01
CA ALA A 169 -1.98 -11.38 6.87
C ALA A 169 -0.64 -12.13 6.77
N SER A 170 0.48 -11.45 7.03
CA SER A 170 1.78 -12.11 7.17
C SER A 170 1.85 -12.92 8.46
N THR A 171 2.46 -14.13 8.39
CA THR A 171 2.71 -14.97 9.58
C THR A 171 3.95 -14.56 10.37
N ALA A 172 4.71 -13.58 9.88
CA ALA A 172 5.95 -13.11 10.48
C ALA A 172 6.05 -11.58 10.44
N ALA A 173 6.94 -11.03 11.26
CA ALA A 173 7.26 -9.61 11.22
C ALA A 173 7.86 -9.21 9.86
N GLU A 174 7.71 -7.93 9.49
CA GLU A 174 8.15 -7.40 8.19
C GLU A 174 9.65 -7.55 7.96
N ASP A 175 10.45 -7.55 9.03
CA ASP A 175 11.92 -7.69 9.00
C ASP A 175 12.43 -9.11 9.36
N GLU A 176 11.54 -10.14 9.34
CA GLU A 176 11.94 -11.52 9.64
C GLU A 176 12.95 -12.04 8.60
N LYS A 177 14.08 -12.50 9.08
CA LYS A 177 15.20 -12.99 8.24
C LYS A 177 15.08 -14.48 7.90
N ASP A 178 14.35 -15.24 8.70
CA ASP A 178 14.11 -16.67 8.48
C ASP A 178 12.89 -16.84 7.59
N LEU A 179 13.12 -16.98 6.29
CA LEU A 179 12.07 -17.12 5.29
C LEU A 179 11.17 -18.36 5.51
N SER A 180 11.62 -19.35 6.28
CA SER A 180 10.78 -20.52 6.60
C SER A 180 9.59 -20.17 7.53
N LYS A 181 9.64 -19.02 8.20
CA LYS A 181 8.56 -18.50 9.06
C LYS A 181 7.63 -17.55 8.32
N VAL A 182 8.07 -17.02 7.17
CA VAL A 182 7.28 -16.07 6.39
C VAL A 182 6.27 -16.81 5.53
N GLY A 183 5.01 -16.47 5.72
CA GLY A 183 3.90 -17.05 4.97
C GLY A 183 2.70 -16.14 4.95
N LEU A 184 1.68 -16.54 4.24
CA LEU A 184 0.39 -15.86 4.19
C LEU A 184 -0.63 -16.65 5.00
N ASP A 185 -1.25 -16.02 6.00
CA ASP A 185 -2.41 -16.56 6.68
C ASP A 185 -3.64 -16.45 5.78
N LEU A 186 -4.08 -17.59 5.23
CA LEU A 186 -5.20 -17.67 4.31
C LEU A 186 -6.55 -17.33 4.98
N HIS A 187 -6.67 -17.54 6.29
CA HIS A 187 -7.86 -17.15 7.02
C HIS A 187 -7.96 -15.63 7.12
N LEU A 188 -6.89 -14.95 7.53
CA LEU A 188 -6.83 -13.49 7.57
C LEU A 188 -6.98 -12.88 6.17
N PHE A 189 -6.37 -13.47 5.14
CA PHE A 189 -6.59 -13.08 3.75
C PHE A 189 -8.08 -13.11 3.37
N GLU A 190 -8.80 -14.17 3.73
CA GLU A 190 -10.24 -14.29 3.47
C GLU A 190 -11.06 -13.24 4.26
N VAL A 191 -10.73 -13.04 5.53
CA VAL A 191 -11.35 -12.04 6.41
C VAL A 191 -11.22 -10.64 5.80
N PHE A 192 -10.00 -10.25 5.43
CA PHE A 192 -9.73 -8.96 4.80
C PHE A 192 -10.46 -8.79 3.47
N THR A 193 -10.42 -9.81 2.61
CA THR A 193 -11.11 -9.79 1.31
C THR A 193 -12.61 -9.52 1.46
N LYS A 194 -13.27 -10.16 2.44
CA LYS A 194 -14.69 -9.95 2.74
C LYS A 194 -14.97 -8.52 3.20
N GLY A 195 -14.13 -7.99 4.10
CA GLY A 195 -14.25 -6.62 4.59
C GLY A 195 -14.04 -5.60 3.48
N PHE A 196 -12.98 -5.77 2.68
CA PHE A 196 -12.67 -4.87 1.57
C PHE A 196 -13.78 -4.85 0.52
N ALA A 197 -14.29 -6.01 0.11
CA ALA A 197 -15.41 -6.10 -0.83
C ALA A 197 -16.71 -5.50 -0.25
N LYS A 198 -16.88 -5.51 1.08
CA LYS A 198 -18.00 -4.85 1.75
C LYS A 198 -17.89 -3.33 1.74
N GLY A 199 -16.67 -2.81 1.98
CA GLY A 199 -16.38 -1.38 2.01
C GLY A 199 -16.31 -0.78 0.62
N CYS A 200 -15.57 -1.42 -0.31
CA CYS A 200 -15.37 -0.97 -1.69
C CYS A 200 -16.58 -1.34 -2.56
N ARG A 201 -17.66 -0.55 -2.43
CA ARG A 201 -18.96 -0.79 -3.06
C ARG A 201 -18.92 -0.74 -4.59
N ASP A 202 -17.96 -0.02 -5.15
CA ASP A 202 -17.79 0.23 -6.58
C ASP A 202 -16.70 -0.65 -7.21
N LEU A 203 -16.26 -1.69 -6.48
CA LEU A 203 -15.25 -2.62 -6.96
C LEU A 203 -15.75 -3.31 -8.24
N THR A 204 -15.06 -3.11 -9.35
CA THR A 204 -15.41 -3.74 -10.62
C THR A 204 -15.09 -5.24 -10.61
N PRO A 205 -15.76 -6.06 -11.44
CA PRO A 205 -15.39 -7.47 -11.56
C PRO A 205 -13.92 -7.71 -11.93
N LYS A 206 -13.34 -6.80 -12.73
CA LYS A 206 -11.93 -6.90 -13.14
C LYS A 206 -10.99 -6.59 -11.97
N GLU A 207 -11.28 -5.57 -11.16
CA GLU A 207 -10.53 -5.31 -9.94
C GLU A 207 -10.60 -6.51 -8.99
N ALA A 208 -11.80 -7.06 -8.74
CA ALA A 208 -11.98 -8.22 -7.89
C ALA A 208 -11.17 -9.45 -8.37
N GLU A 209 -11.15 -9.71 -9.68
CA GLU A 209 -10.32 -10.77 -10.29
C GLU A 209 -8.82 -10.56 -10.02
N MET A 210 -8.37 -9.30 -9.98
CA MET A 210 -6.95 -8.95 -9.90
C MET A 210 -6.46 -8.70 -8.44
N LEU A 211 -7.33 -8.75 -7.43
CA LEU A 211 -6.93 -8.56 -6.03
C LEU A 211 -5.73 -9.43 -5.60
N PRO A 212 -5.68 -10.75 -5.93
CA PRO A 212 -4.52 -11.57 -5.58
C PRO A 212 -3.22 -11.11 -6.26
N LEU A 213 -3.32 -10.57 -7.48
CA LEU A 213 -2.17 -10.01 -8.17
C LEU A 213 -1.70 -8.71 -7.49
N GLY A 214 -2.62 -7.92 -6.93
CA GLY A 214 -2.28 -6.74 -6.11
C GLY A 214 -1.37 -7.10 -4.95
N VAL A 215 -1.73 -8.14 -4.17
CA VAL A 215 -0.90 -8.63 -3.06
C VAL A 215 0.50 -9.03 -3.54
N LYS A 216 0.59 -9.83 -4.60
CA LYS A 216 1.89 -10.27 -5.14
C LYS A 216 2.75 -9.10 -5.61
N THR A 217 2.13 -8.14 -6.33
CA THR A 217 2.84 -6.99 -6.89
C THR A 217 3.42 -6.11 -5.78
N ILE A 218 2.61 -5.75 -4.79
CA ILE A 218 3.08 -4.92 -3.67
C ILE A 218 4.10 -5.66 -2.81
N THR A 219 3.92 -6.96 -2.55
CA THR A 219 4.91 -7.76 -1.80
C THR A 219 6.26 -7.83 -2.52
N LEU A 220 6.27 -7.82 -3.86
CA LEU A 220 7.51 -7.82 -4.63
C LEU A 220 8.14 -6.43 -4.73
N GLU A 221 7.32 -5.38 -4.63
CA GLU A 221 7.75 -4.00 -4.76
C GLU A 221 8.43 -3.46 -3.50
N LEU A 222 7.93 -3.84 -2.31
CA LEU A 222 8.38 -3.42 -0.99
C LEU A 222 9.27 -4.45 -0.33
#